data_a663a044004207377dccce7e5d3343ac
#
_entry.id   a663a044004207377dccce7e5d3343ac
#
_cell.length_a   1.000
_cell.length_b   1.000
_cell.length_c   1.000
_cell.angle_alpha   90.00
_cell.angle_beta   90.00
_cell.angle_gamma   90.00
#
_symmetry.space_group_name_H-M   'P 1'
#
loop_
_entity.id
_entity.type
_entity.pdbx_description
1 polymer ?
#
loop_
_entity_poly.entity_id
_entity_poly.type
_entity_poly.pdbx_seq_one_letter_code
_entity_poly.pdbx_strand_id
1 'polypeptide(L)'
;MANDIKGITVKIGADTTDLSKAMSSANRSISTTQKQLNEVQKALKLDPSNTELLAQKYRLLTEKADETRKKLQTLKDAQSQVEEQYQNGEIDQGKYDAFRRELITTENQLKELEKDVARSNVTINSFGEKMKETGGKLTAAGKAVMPVSAAVAGIGTAAAVSAVNFEDAMAKVSTIADTTEVPLDELRSQILALSSQTGISANEIADNVYNAISAGQKTGDAVNFVTNSTKLAKAGFADAGAALDVLTTILNAYGMEASEVTNVSDMLIQTQNLGKTTVAELSSSMGKVIPTANAYHVQLDQLCAGYAKMTANGVATAESTTYMNSMLNELGKRGTTVSDILKEKTGKSFAELMENGASLADVLSILKESADEQNLSFGDLWSSAE
;
A
#
# COMPACT_ATOMS: atom_id res chain seq x y z
N MET A 1 -28.23 -26.51 4.75
CA MET A 1 -27.42 -26.96 3.60
C MET A 1 -25.93 -27.12 3.97
N ALA A 2 -25.29 -26.23 4.75
CA ALA A 2 -23.88 -26.46 5.18
C ALA A 2 -23.67 -27.67 6.12
N ASN A 3 -24.69 -28.24 6.69
CA ASN A 3 -24.58 -29.40 7.59
C ASN A 3 -24.42 -30.74 6.83
N ASP A 4 -24.84 -30.82 5.58
CA ASP A 4 -24.89 -32.07 4.83
C ASP A 4 -23.53 -32.49 4.24
N ILE A 5 -22.57 -31.56 4.17
CA ILE A 5 -21.20 -31.82 3.70
C ILE A 5 -20.19 -31.96 4.83
N LYS A 6 -20.65 -32.06 6.09
CA LYS A 6 -19.76 -32.35 7.22
C LYS A 6 -19.18 -33.77 7.12
N GLY A 7 -17.93 -33.90 7.49
CA GLY A 7 -17.20 -35.17 7.45
C GLY A 7 -16.65 -35.55 6.07
N ILE A 8 -16.61 -34.58 5.13
CA ILE A 8 -15.81 -34.69 3.91
C ILE A 8 -14.49 -33.96 4.18
N THR A 9 -13.39 -34.69 4.10
CA THR A 9 -12.06 -34.15 4.38
C THR A 9 -11.35 -33.80 3.08
N VAL A 10 -10.82 -32.60 2.97
CA VAL A 10 -10.09 -32.12 1.79
C VAL A 10 -8.74 -31.53 2.19
N LYS A 11 -7.78 -31.57 1.29
CA LYS A 11 -6.49 -30.88 1.43
C LYS A 11 -6.60 -29.52 0.75
N ILE A 12 -6.31 -28.45 1.52
CA ILE A 12 -6.20 -27.09 1.02
C ILE A 12 -4.79 -26.62 1.36
N GLY A 13 -3.94 -26.50 0.34
CA GLY A 13 -2.50 -26.29 0.55
C GLY A 13 -1.85 -27.50 1.22
N ALA A 14 -1.19 -27.30 2.36
CA ALA A 14 -0.54 -28.36 3.14
C ALA A 14 -1.47 -29.01 4.20
N ASP A 15 -2.61 -28.38 4.51
CA ASP A 15 -3.47 -28.78 5.61
C ASP A 15 -4.65 -29.66 5.16
N THR A 16 -4.93 -30.72 5.94
CA THR A 16 -6.13 -31.53 5.79
C THR A 16 -7.23 -30.96 6.69
N THR A 17 -8.35 -30.56 6.10
CA THR A 17 -9.46 -29.93 6.83
C THR A 17 -10.82 -30.48 6.39
N ASP A 18 -11.82 -30.35 7.25
CA ASP A 18 -13.21 -30.59 6.89
C ASP A 18 -13.70 -29.53 5.89
N LEU A 19 -14.30 -29.95 4.78
CA LEU A 19 -14.77 -29.08 3.71
C LEU A 19 -15.74 -28.00 4.23
N SER A 20 -16.57 -28.35 5.19
CA SER A 20 -17.50 -27.44 5.86
C SER A 20 -16.76 -26.33 6.61
N LYS A 21 -15.60 -26.63 7.24
CA LYS A 21 -14.74 -25.64 7.88
C LYS A 21 -14.05 -24.73 6.86
N ALA A 22 -13.53 -25.30 5.77
CA ALA A 22 -12.90 -24.54 4.70
C ALA A 22 -13.85 -23.48 4.10
N MET A 23 -15.15 -23.81 3.99
CA MET A 23 -16.17 -22.88 3.49
C MET A 23 -16.80 -21.99 4.57
N SER A 24 -16.48 -22.19 5.85
CA SER A 24 -17.18 -21.51 6.96
C SER A 24 -17.06 -19.99 6.92
N SER A 25 -15.90 -19.47 6.51
CA SER A 25 -15.65 -18.04 6.35
C SER A 25 -16.55 -17.44 5.27
N ALA A 26 -16.53 -18.00 4.08
CA ALA A 26 -17.37 -17.56 2.95
C ALA A 26 -18.86 -17.64 3.30
N ASN A 27 -19.33 -18.73 3.93
CA ASN A 27 -20.72 -18.89 4.35
C ASN A 27 -21.16 -17.83 5.36
N ARG A 28 -20.27 -17.44 6.30
CA ARG A 28 -20.55 -16.39 7.30
C ARG A 28 -20.62 -15.03 6.61
N SER A 29 -19.68 -14.72 5.74
CA SER A 29 -19.63 -13.47 4.98
C SER A 29 -20.89 -13.32 4.11
N ILE A 30 -21.21 -14.31 3.29
CA ILE A 30 -22.43 -14.34 2.45
C ILE A 30 -23.69 -14.09 3.28
N SER A 31 -23.79 -14.71 4.48
CA SER A 31 -24.94 -14.52 5.37
C SER A 31 -25.03 -13.10 5.93
N THR A 32 -23.89 -12.51 6.28
CA THR A 32 -23.83 -11.13 6.81
C THR A 32 -24.21 -10.13 5.73
N THR A 33 -23.61 -10.23 4.55
CA THR A 33 -23.91 -9.37 3.40
C THR A 33 -25.37 -9.50 2.96
N GLN A 34 -25.96 -10.72 3.03
CA GLN A 34 -27.38 -10.93 2.75
C GLN A 34 -28.29 -10.18 3.74
N LYS A 35 -27.95 -10.14 5.03
CA LYS A 35 -28.73 -9.38 6.02
C LYS A 35 -28.70 -7.90 5.73
N GLN A 36 -27.53 -7.32 5.46
CA GLN A 36 -27.37 -5.93 5.08
C GLN A 36 -28.12 -5.60 3.79
N LEU A 37 -28.06 -6.48 2.78
CA LEU A 37 -28.79 -6.31 1.54
C LEU A 37 -30.31 -6.27 1.76
N ASN A 38 -30.82 -7.11 2.66
CA ASN A 38 -32.23 -7.10 3.02
C ASN A 38 -32.66 -5.78 3.69
N GLU A 39 -31.80 -5.18 4.51
CA GLU A 39 -32.05 -3.88 5.15
C GLU A 39 -32.09 -2.75 4.12
N VAL A 40 -31.12 -2.70 3.22
CA VAL A 40 -31.07 -1.73 2.12
C VAL A 40 -32.29 -1.91 1.20
N GLN A 41 -32.70 -3.13 0.89
CA GLN A 41 -33.89 -3.40 0.08
C GLN A 41 -35.18 -2.94 0.77
N LYS A 42 -35.28 -3.06 2.10
CA LYS A 42 -36.41 -2.51 2.87
C LYS A 42 -36.46 -0.97 2.80
N ALA A 43 -35.29 -0.32 2.94
CA ALA A 43 -35.21 1.13 2.84
C ALA A 43 -35.54 1.63 1.41
N LEU A 44 -35.11 0.93 0.36
CA LEU A 44 -35.44 1.22 -1.03
C LEU A 44 -36.94 1.04 -1.37
N LYS A 45 -37.68 0.26 -0.59
CA LYS A 45 -39.14 0.18 -0.76
C LYS A 45 -39.83 1.48 -0.32
N LEU A 46 -39.24 2.22 0.60
CA LEU A 46 -39.75 3.52 1.10
C LEU A 46 -39.29 4.66 0.20
N ASP A 47 -38.06 4.60 -0.29
CA ASP A 47 -37.48 5.60 -1.21
C ASP A 47 -36.75 4.89 -2.37
N PRO A 48 -37.50 4.48 -3.42
CA PRO A 48 -36.92 3.74 -4.56
C PRO A 48 -35.92 4.53 -5.40
N SER A 49 -35.90 5.86 -5.23
CA SER A 49 -35.08 6.79 -6.00
C SER A 49 -33.81 7.23 -5.25
N ASN A 50 -33.59 6.76 -4.05
CA ASN A 50 -32.44 7.13 -3.24
C ASN A 50 -31.15 6.56 -3.83
N THR A 51 -30.33 7.45 -4.37
CA THR A 51 -29.10 7.11 -5.08
C THR A 51 -28.05 6.47 -4.18
N GLU A 52 -28.00 6.88 -2.91
CA GLU A 52 -27.08 6.29 -1.93
C GLU A 52 -27.48 4.85 -1.57
N LEU A 53 -28.76 4.60 -1.35
CA LEU A 53 -29.27 3.24 -1.10
C LEU A 53 -29.12 2.34 -2.33
N LEU A 54 -29.27 2.88 -3.54
CA LEU A 54 -29.00 2.15 -4.78
C LEU A 54 -27.51 1.80 -4.91
N ALA A 55 -26.60 2.71 -4.58
CA ALA A 55 -25.17 2.45 -4.56
C ALA A 55 -24.79 1.40 -3.48
N GLN A 56 -25.36 1.50 -2.29
CA GLN A 56 -25.17 0.52 -1.23
C GLN A 56 -25.66 -0.87 -1.66
N LYS A 57 -26.83 -0.96 -2.30
CA LYS A 57 -27.36 -2.22 -2.84
C LYS A 57 -26.41 -2.84 -3.86
N TYR A 58 -25.90 -2.03 -4.77
CA TYR A 58 -24.94 -2.50 -5.79
C TYR A 58 -23.67 -3.05 -5.15
N ARG A 59 -23.07 -2.31 -4.22
CA ARG A 59 -21.88 -2.74 -3.48
C ARG A 59 -22.10 -4.06 -2.74
N LEU A 60 -23.19 -4.19 -2.01
CA LEU A 60 -23.52 -5.41 -1.26
C LEU A 60 -23.81 -6.61 -2.16
N LEU A 61 -24.44 -6.40 -3.33
CA LEU A 61 -24.63 -7.45 -4.33
C LEU A 61 -23.29 -7.94 -4.88
N THR A 62 -22.36 -7.02 -5.15
CA THR A 62 -21.03 -7.34 -5.66
C THR A 62 -20.21 -8.10 -4.61
N GLU A 63 -20.19 -7.65 -3.37
CA GLU A 63 -19.50 -8.31 -2.25
C GLU A 63 -20.03 -9.73 -2.06
N LYS A 64 -21.36 -9.91 -2.09
CA LYS A 64 -21.97 -11.22 -1.98
C LYS A 64 -21.62 -12.14 -3.16
N ALA A 65 -21.54 -11.60 -4.38
CA ALA A 65 -21.12 -12.35 -5.55
C ALA A 65 -19.67 -12.83 -5.42
N ASP A 66 -18.76 -12.00 -4.94
CA ASP A 66 -17.36 -12.33 -4.74
C ASP A 66 -17.16 -13.41 -3.66
N GLU A 67 -17.86 -13.30 -2.53
CA GLU A 67 -17.81 -14.34 -1.50
C GLU A 67 -18.41 -15.68 -1.99
N THR A 68 -19.46 -15.61 -2.83
CA THR A 68 -20.04 -16.81 -3.45
C THR A 68 -19.06 -17.42 -4.46
N ARG A 69 -18.28 -16.61 -5.19
CA ARG A 69 -17.25 -17.08 -6.11
C ARG A 69 -16.10 -17.76 -5.36
N LYS A 70 -15.62 -17.19 -4.26
CA LYS A 70 -14.60 -17.82 -3.40
C LYS A 70 -15.09 -19.18 -2.89
N LYS A 71 -16.34 -19.26 -2.45
CA LYS A 71 -16.95 -20.53 -2.05
C LYS A 71 -17.00 -21.53 -3.19
N LEU A 72 -17.41 -21.11 -4.39
CA LEU A 72 -17.46 -21.97 -5.57
C LEU A 72 -16.06 -22.48 -5.95
N GLN A 73 -15.05 -21.63 -5.86
CA GLN A 73 -13.67 -22.03 -6.13
C GLN A 73 -13.20 -23.10 -5.14
N THR A 74 -13.45 -22.92 -3.84
CA THR A 74 -13.13 -23.94 -2.81
C THR A 74 -13.82 -25.29 -3.10
N LEU A 75 -15.07 -25.26 -3.56
CA LEU A 75 -15.79 -26.49 -3.94
C LEU A 75 -15.18 -27.13 -5.20
N LYS A 76 -14.82 -26.34 -6.21
CA LYS A 76 -14.16 -26.85 -7.43
C LYS A 76 -12.79 -27.45 -7.14
N ASP A 77 -11.99 -26.80 -6.30
CA ASP A 77 -10.68 -27.32 -5.89
C ASP A 77 -10.78 -28.63 -5.10
N ALA A 78 -11.86 -28.79 -4.33
CA ALA A 78 -12.13 -30.01 -3.57
C ALA A 78 -12.74 -31.15 -4.43
N GLN A 79 -13.25 -30.88 -5.63
CA GLN A 79 -14.06 -31.79 -6.41
C GLN A 79 -13.36 -33.13 -6.70
N SER A 80 -12.11 -33.08 -7.17
CA SER A 80 -11.34 -34.31 -7.49
C SER A 80 -11.07 -35.16 -6.25
N GLN A 81 -10.81 -34.54 -5.10
CA GLN A 81 -10.57 -35.24 -3.84
C GLN A 81 -11.86 -35.91 -3.31
N VAL A 82 -13.01 -35.25 -3.45
CA VAL A 82 -14.31 -35.78 -3.04
C VAL A 82 -14.74 -36.94 -3.94
N GLU A 83 -14.45 -36.86 -5.24
CA GLU A 83 -14.68 -37.94 -6.21
C GLU A 83 -13.87 -39.19 -5.85
N GLU A 84 -12.56 -39.00 -5.55
CA GLU A 84 -11.67 -40.09 -5.14
C GLU A 84 -12.14 -40.76 -3.83
N GLN A 85 -12.50 -39.97 -2.82
CA GLN A 85 -13.02 -40.48 -1.54
C GLN A 85 -14.32 -41.30 -1.73
N TYR A 86 -15.19 -40.89 -2.65
CA TYR A 86 -16.38 -41.62 -2.97
C TYR A 86 -16.07 -42.97 -3.66
N GLN A 87 -15.17 -42.97 -4.65
CA GLN A 87 -14.77 -44.19 -5.35
C GLN A 87 -14.06 -45.20 -4.42
N ASN A 88 -13.29 -44.68 -3.45
CA ASN A 88 -12.60 -45.51 -2.45
C ASN A 88 -13.54 -45.98 -1.31
N GLY A 89 -14.81 -45.56 -1.30
CA GLY A 89 -15.79 -45.94 -0.25
C GLY A 89 -15.58 -45.22 1.09
N GLU A 90 -14.77 -44.17 1.11
CA GLU A 90 -14.49 -43.37 2.32
C GLU A 90 -15.66 -42.46 2.69
N ILE A 91 -16.47 -42.06 1.73
CA ILE A 91 -17.71 -41.31 1.91
C ILE A 91 -18.87 -42.07 1.24
N ASP A 92 -20.05 -41.96 1.86
CA ASP A 92 -21.28 -42.60 1.34
C ASP A 92 -21.91 -41.75 0.20
N GLN A 93 -22.85 -42.39 -0.52
CA GLN A 93 -23.63 -41.75 -1.61
C GLN A 93 -24.31 -40.45 -1.15
N GLY A 94 -24.85 -40.44 0.07
CA GLY A 94 -25.57 -39.27 0.61
C GLY A 94 -24.67 -38.02 0.73
N LYS A 95 -23.43 -38.21 1.22
CA LYS A 95 -22.43 -37.13 1.32
C LYS A 95 -21.95 -36.67 -0.05
N TYR A 96 -21.70 -37.61 -0.96
CA TYR A 96 -21.33 -37.27 -2.34
C TYR A 96 -22.42 -36.46 -3.05
N ASP A 97 -23.67 -36.88 -2.93
CA ASP A 97 -24.81 -36.17 -3.51
C ASP A 97 -25.01 -34.79 -2.85
N ALA A 98 -24.78 -34.68 -1.55
CA ALA A 98 -24.82 -33.40 -0.84
C ALA A 98 -23.76 -32.43 -1.35
N PHE A 99 -22.52 -32.88 -1.56
CA PHE A 99 -21.48 -32.12 -2.18
C PHE A 99 -21.84 -31.62 -3.59
N ARG A 100 -22.34 -32.53 -4.43
CA ARG A 100 -22.79 -32.20 -5.79
C ARG A 100 -23.92 -31.17 -5.79
N ARG A 101 -24.89 -31.29 -4.89
CA ARG A 101 -25.95 -30.29 -4.73
C ARG A 101 -25.41 -28.95 -4.31
N GLU A 102 -24.47 -28.90 -3.36
CA GLU A 102 -23.87 -27.67 -2.90
C GLU A 102 -23.09 -26.95 -4.02
N LEU A 103 -22.32 -27.70 -4.82
CA LEU A 103 -21.59 -27.18 -5.98
C LEU A 103 -22.55 -26.52 -6.98
N ILE A 104 -23.60 -27.29 -7.42
CA ILE A 104 -24.58 -26.81 -8.39
C ILE A 104 -25.38 -25.62 -7.85
N THR A 105 -25.76 -25.67 -6.58
CA THR A 105 -26.50 -24.57 -5.93
C THR A 105 -25.67 -23.32 -5.85
N THR A 106 -24.39 -23.43 -5.48
CA THR A 106 -23.47 -22.28 -5.39
C THR A 106 -23.20 -21.66 -6.77
N GLU A 107 -23.06 -22.50 -7.81
CA GLU A 107 -22.88 -22.03 -9.19
C GLU A 107 -24.13 -21.28 -9.70
N ASN A 108 -25.31 -21.81 -9.46
CA ASN A 108 -26.57 -21.15 -9.82
C ASN A 108 -26.79 -19.85 -9.04
N GLN A 109 -26.46 -19.83 -7.74
CA GLN A 109 -26.52 -18.62 -6.92
C GLN A 109 -25.58 -17.53 -7.43
N LEU A 110 -24.34 -17.88 -7.81
CA LEU A 110 -23.41 -16.93 -8.40
C LEU A 110 -23.95 -16.34 -9.70
N LYS A 111 -24.48 -17.18 -10.59
CA LYS A 111 -25.05 -16.73 -11.86
C LYS A 111 -26.24 -15.77 -11.68
N GLU A 112 -27.10 -16.01 -10.71
CA GLU A 112 -28.22 -15.08 -10.41
C GLU A 112 -27.70 -13.77 -9.77
N LEU A 113 -26.72 -13.85 -8.87
CA LEU A 113 -26.09 -12.64 -8.29
C LEU A 113 -25.41 -11.77 -9.35
N GLU A 114 -24.74 -12.37 -10.33
CA GLU A 114 -24.13 -11.66 -11.45
C GLU A 114 -25.17 -10.93 -12.31
N LYS A 115 -26.35 -11.54 -12.52
CA LYS A 115 -27.48 -10.86 -13.17
C LYS A 115 -28.03 -9.71 -12.33
N ASP A 116 -28.12 -9.88 -11.02
CA ASP A 116 -28.65 -8.86 -10.12
C ASP A 116 -27.69 -7.67 -10.01
N VAL A 117 -26.37 -7.92 -10.00
CA VAL A 117 -25.34 -6.88 -10.09
C VAL A 117 -25.48 -6.09 -11.39
N ALA A 118 -25.61 -6.81 -12.54
CA ALA A 118 -25.79 -6.16 -13.83
C ALA A 118 -27.07 -5.29 -13.90
N ARG A 119 -28.19 -5.80 -13.38
CA ARG A 119 -29.47 -5.05 -13.32
C ARG A 119 -29.36 -3.83 -12.42
N SER A 120 -28.69 -3.96 -11.26
CA SER A 120 -28.49 -2.83 -10.33
C SER A 120 -27.64 -1.74 -10.95
N ASN A 121 -26.63 -2.09 -11.72
CA ASN A 121 -25.80 -1.14 -12.47
C ASN A 121 -26.59 -0.37 -13.53
N VAL A 122 -27.42 -1.06 -14.33
CA VAL A 122 -28.30 -0.43 -15.32
C VAL A 122 -29.26 0.56 -14.65
N THR A 123 -29.80 0.23 -13.48
CA THR A 123 -30.71 1.10 -12.72
C THR A 123 -30.02 2.38 -12.26
N ILE A 124 -28.78 2.29 -11.76
CA ILE A 124 -27.98 3.45 -11.34
C ILE A 124 -27.68 4.36 -12.53
N ASN A 125 -27.27 3.78 -13.67
CA ASN A 125 -26.93 4.53 -14.88
C ASN A 125 -28.17 5.24 -15.47
N SER A 126 -29.32 4.57 -15.56
CA SER A 126 -30.57 5.16 -16.07
C SER A 126 -31.07 6.29 -15.17
N PHE A 127 -30.82 6.23 -13.87
CA PHE A 127 -31.16 7.28 -12.93
C PHE A 127 -30.24 8.50 -13.09
N GLY A 128 -28.94 8.29 -13.31
CA GLY A 128 -27.97 9.35 -13.61
C GLY A 128 -28.31 10.11 -14.92
N GLU A 129 -28.77 9.42 -15.96
CA GLU A 129 -29.23 10.05 -17.20
C GLU A 129 -30.50 10.90 -17.00
N LYS A 130 -31.48 10.40 -16.25
CA LYS A 130 -32.70 11.15 -15.94
C LYS A 130 -32.43 12.39 -15.06
N MET A 131 -31.46 12.33 -14.15
CA MET A 131 -31.01 13.48 -13.38
C MET A 131 -30.29 14.53 -14.25
N LYS A 132 -29.60 14.09 -15.31
CA LYS A 132 -28.93 14.97 -16.28
C LYS A 132 -29.94 15.78 -17.11
N GLU A 133 -31.08 15.19 -17.43
CA GLU A 133 -32.19 15.88 -18.14
C GLU A 133 -32.96 16.86 -17.26
N THR A 134 -33.08 16.60 -15.97
CA THR A 134 -33.94 17.37 -15.06
C THR A 134 -33.24 18.46 -14.26
N GLY A 135 -31.92 18.49 -14.21
CA GLY A 135 -31.18 19.35 -13.30
C GLY A 135 -29.90 19.95 -13.80
N GLY A 136 -29.97 21.10 -14.46
CA GLY A 136 -28.81 21.97 -14.72
C GLY A 136 -28.17 22.57 -13.47
N LYS A 137 -28.34 21.97 -12.29
CA LYS A 137 -27.78 22.46 -10.99
C LYS A 137 -27.41 21.33 -10.02
N LEU A 138 -26.82 20.23 -10.46
CA LEU A 138 -26.13 19.34 -9.52
C LEU A 138 -24.67 19.23 -9.93
N THR A 139 -23.89 20.02 -9.25
CA THR A 139 -22.44 20.09 -9.25
C THR A 139 -21.76 18.75 -8.93
N ALA A 140 -20.64 18.53 -9.61
CA ALA A 140 -19.51 17.67 -9.27
C ALA A 140 -19.74 16.22 -8.76
N ALA A 141 -20.66 15.98 -7.84
CA ALA A 141 -20.91 14.64 -7.30
C ALA A 141 -21.64 13.71 -8.30
N GLY A 142 -22.43 14.24 -9.22
CA GLY A 142 -23.12 13.45 -10.26
C GLY A 142 -22.26 13.11 -11.47
N LYS A 143 -21.11 13.78 -11.67
CA LYS A 143 -20.19 13.50 -12.76
C LYS A 143 -19.21 12.36 -12.46
N ALA A 144 -19.03 12.01 -11.18
CA ALA A 144 -18.10 10.96 -10.76
C ALA A 144 -18.63 9.52 -10.97
N VAL A 145 -19.88 9.34 -11.39
CA VAL A 145 -20.52 8.02 -11.54
C VAL A 145 -20.66 7.57 -13.02
N MET A 146 -20.07 8.26 -13.96
CA MET A 146 -20.10 7.88 -15.39
C MET A 146 -18.72 7.98 -16.01
N PRO A 147 -18.15 6.98 -16.62
CA PRO A 147 -18.67 5.96 -17.56
C PRO A 147 -18.08 4.54 -17.39
N VAL A 148 -18.83 3.62 -16.83
CA VAL A 148 -18.43 2.19 -16.88
C VAL A 148 -19.27 1.42 -17.93
N SER A 149 -19.88 2.07 -18.87
CA SER A 149 -20.93 1.48 -19.71
C SER A 149 -20.52 0.88 -21.04
N ALA A 150 -19.22 0.73 -21.37
CA ALA A 150 -18.85 0.21 -22.70
C ALA A 150 -17.96 -1.04 -22.76
N ALA A 151 -17.45 -1.56 -21.63
CA ALA A 151 -16.46 -2.64 -21.68
C ALA A 151 -16.79 -3.89 -20.84
N VAL A 152 -17.98 -4.02 -20.24
CA VAL A 152 -18.26 -5.10 -19.27
C VAL A 152 -19.13 -6.23 -19.82
N ALA A 153 -19.22 -6.40 -21.10
CA ALA A 153 -19.93 -7.53 -21.71
C ALA A 153 -19.13 -8.86 -21.74
N GLY A 154 -18.01 -8.97 -21.03
CA GLY A 154 -17.20 -10.19 -21.10
C GLY A 154 -16.20 -10.46 -19.98
N ILE A 155 -16.06 -9.56 -18.99
CA ILE A 155 -15.05 -9.73 -17.92
C ILE A 155 -15.77 -9.81 -16.58
N GLY A 156 -15.54 -10.89 -15.84
CA GLY A 156 -16.26 -11.24 -14.63
C GLY A 156 -16.18 -10.18 -13.51
N THR A 157 -17.06 -10.31 -12.54
CA THR A 157 -17.36 -9.41 -11.41
C THR A 157 -16.14 -8.90 -10.60
N ALA A 158 -14.98 -9.56 -10.64
CA ALA A 158 -13.75 -9.06 -10.04
C ALA A 158 -13.30 -7.72 -10.66
N ALA A 159 -13.50 -7.54 -11.98
CA ALA A 159 -13.18 -6.29 -12.66
C ALA A 159 -14.14 -5.16 -12.27
N ALA A 160 -15.41 -5.46 -11.99
CA ALA A 160 -16.40 -4.47 -11.57
C ALA A 160 -16.11 -3.95 -10.15
N VAL A 161 -15.70 -4.82 -9.21
CA VAL A 161 -15.28 -4.41 -7.86
C VAL A 161 -14.03 -3.54 -7.91
N SER A 162 -13.05 -3.96 -8.70
CA SER A 162 -11.82 -3.18 -8.88
C SER A 162 -12.11 -1.81 -9.51
N ALA A 163 -13.10 -1.73 -10.42
CA ALA A 163 -13.49 -0.46 -11.03
C ALA A 163 -14.18 0.48 -10.02
N VAL A 164 -15.10 -0.04 -9.18
CA VAL A 164 -15.78 0.77 -8.14
C VAL A 164 -14.77 1.28 -7.12
N ASN A 165 -13.91 0.40 -6.61
CA ASN A 165 -12.86 0.80 -5.67
C ASN A 165 -11.89 1.82 -6.29
N PHE A 166 -11.58 1.68 -7.59
CA PHE A 166 -10.76 2.63 -8.30
C PHE A 166 -11.44 4.00 -8.44
N GLU A 167 -12.75 4.04 -8.72
CA GLU A 167 -13.50 5.30 -8.74
C GLU A 167 -13.52 5.97 -7.36
N ASP A 168 -13.68 5.20 -6.27
CA ASP A 168 -13.60 5.74 -4.91
C ASP A 168 -12.20 6.30 -4.60
N ALA A 169 -11.14 5.61 -5.02
CA ALA A 169 -9.76 6.08 -4.89
C ALA A 169 -9.52 7.35 -5.73
N MET A 170 -10.01 7.39 -6.97
CA MET A 170 -9.92 8.58 -7.82
C MET A 170 -10.74 9.75 -7.28
N ALA A 171 -11.88 9.50 -6.63
CA ALA A 171 -12.64 10.54 -5.94
C ALA A 171 -11.82 11.17 -4.80
N LYS A 172 -11.07 10.39 -4.02
CA LYS A 172 -10.12 10.93 -3.02
C LYS A 172 -9.04 11.78 -3.69
N VAL A 173 -8.41 11.26 -4.74
CA VAL A 173 -7.38 12.00 -5.49
C VAL A 173 -7.92 13.34 -5.98
N SER A 174 -9.15 13.38 -6.51
CA SER A 174 -9.78 14.61 -7.00
C SER A 174 -10.00 15.70 -5.94
N THR A 175 -9.99 15.34 -4.65
CA THR A 175 -10.15 16.32 -3.55
C THR A 175 -8.90 17.16 -3.31
N ILE A 176 -7.73 16.69 -3.75
CA ILE A 176 -6.44 17.35 -3.47
C ILE A 176 -5.62 17.62 -4.73
N ALA A 177 -5.96 16.97 -5.85
CA ALA A 177 -5.25 17.14 -7.12
C ALA A 177 -5.56 18.52 -7.73
N ASP A 178 -4.52 19.19 -8.21
CA ASP A 178 -4.68 20.38 -9.06
C ASP A 178 -5.09 19.94 -10.48
N THR A 179 -6.38 19.98 -10.73
CA THR A 179 -6.96 19.60 -12.03
C THR A 179 -6.71 20.63 -13.14
N THR A 180 -6.13 21.79 -12.82
CA THR A 180 -5.68 22.78 -13.80
C THR A 180 -4.27 22.43 -14.30
N GLU A 181 -3.45 21.79 -13.49
CA GLU A 181 -2.13 21.27 -13.87
C GLU A 181 -2.26 19.99 -14.68
N VAL A 182 -3.03 19.00 -14.18
CA VAL A 182 -3.31 17.73 -14.87
C VAL A 182 -4.79 17.43 -14.79
N PRO A 183 -5.52 17.35 -15.94
CA PRO A 183 -6.91 16.93 -15.96
C PRO A 183 -7.12 15.57 -15.30
N LEU A 184 -8.21 15.41 -14.53
CA LEU A 184 -8.47 14.17 -13.78
C LEU A 184 -8.53 12.92 -14.67
N ASP A 185 -9.05 13.04 -15.88
CA ASP A 185 -9.13 11.94 -16.85
C ASP A 185 -7.74 11.52 -17.36
N GLU A 186 -6.82 12.47 -17.49
CA GLU A 186 -5.42 12.19 -17.82
C GLU A 186 -4.71 11.49 -16.67
N LEU A 187 -4.86 12.00 -15.44
CA LEU A 187 -4.31 11.38 -14.25
C LEU A 187 -4.83 9.95 -14.06
N ARG A 188 -6.13 9.73 -14.31
CA ARG A 188 -6.75 8.40 -14.34
C ARG A 188 -6.07 7.47 -15.35
N SER A 189 -5.85 7.96 -16.55
CA SER A 189 -5.23 7.19 -17.64
C SER A 189 -3.79 6.80 -17.30
N GLN A 190 -3.02 7.71 -16.69
CA GLN A 190 -1.66 7.47 -16.24
C GLN A 190 -1.62 6.41 -15.11
N ILE A 191 -2.53 6.47 -14.15
CA ILE A 191 -2.64 5.48 -13.06
C ILE A 191 -2.97 4.09 -13.61
N LEU A 192 -3.92 3.98 -14.54
CA LEU A 192 -4.28 2.71 -15.18
C LEU A 192 -3.12 2.14 -16.01
N ALA A 193 -2.39 3.00 -16.74
CA ALA A 193 -1.20 2.60 -17.48
C ALA A 193 -0.12 2.05 -16.53
N LEU A 194 0.14 2.74 -15.42
CA LEU A 194 1.11 2.29 -14.42
C LEU A 194 0.68 0.96 -13.76
N SER A 195 -0.61 0.80 -13.47
CA SER A 195 -1.17 -0.47 -12.97
C SER A 195 -0.90 -1.63 -13.95
N SER A 196 -1.14 -1.41 -15.23
CA SER A 196 -0.90 -2.41 -16.29
C SER A 196 0.58 -2.77 -16.44
N GLN A 197 1.49 -1.81 -16.27
CA GLN A 197 2.93 -2.01 -16.38
C GLN A 197 3.53 -2.70 -15.15
N THR A 198 3.00 -2.41 -13.96
CA THR A 198 3.58 -2.86 -12.70
C THR A 198 2.92 -4.11 -12.14
N GLY A 199 1.68 -4.40 -12.53
CA GLY A 199 0.84 -5.44 -11.93
C GLY A 199 0.31 -5.09 -10.53
N ILE A 200 0.53 -3.86 -10.06
CA ILE A 200 -0.06 -3.32 -8.83
C ILE A 200 -1.48 -2.86 -9.14
N SER A 201 -2.41 -3.03 -8.20
CA SER A 201 -3.79 -2.61 -8.41
C SER A 201 -3.91 -1.11 -8.64
N ALA A 202 -4.81 -0.71 -9.54
CA ALA A 202 -5.04 0.70 -9.84
C ALA A 202 -5.47 1.50 -8.59
N ASN A 203 -6.18 0.85 -7.64
CA ASN A 203 -6.57 1.46 -6.37
C ASN A 203 -5.36 1.82 -5.52
N GLU A 204 -4.44 0.87 -5.35
CA GLU A 204 -3.22 1.07 -4.57
C GLU A 204 -2.35 2.17 -5.18
N ILE A 205 -2.26 2.24 -6.51
CA ILE A 205 -1.56 3.31 -7.19
C ILE A 205 -2.28 4.64 -6.98
N ALA A 206 -3.61 4.69 -7.06
CA ALA A 206 -4.38 5.91 -6.82
C ALA A 206 -4.25 6.38 -5.36
N ASP A 207 -4.29 5.47 -4.38
CA ASP A 207 -4.05 5.79 -2.96
C ASP A 207 -2.60 6.31 -2.77
N ASN A 208 -1.61 5.73 -3.44
CA ASN A 208 -0.23 6.24 -3.40
C ASN A 208 -0.07 7.60 -4.09
N VAL A 209 -0.79 7.87 -5.18
CA VAL A 209 -0.85 9.20 -5.82
C VAL A 209 -1.48 10.22 -4.87
N TYR A 210 -2.59 9.86 -4.20
CA TYR A 210 -3.17 10.70 -3.15
C TYR A 210 -2.14 11.02 -2.06
N ASN A 211 -1.45 10.01 -1.55
CA ASN A 211 -0.43 10.17 -0.51
C ASN A 211 0.75 11.04 -0.98
N ALA A 212 1.20 10.88 -2.22
CA ALA A 212 2.27 11.71 -2.80
C ALA A 212 1.87 13.19 -2.85
N ILE A 213 0.67 13.51 -3.37
CA ILE A 213 0.14 14.88 -3.43
C ILE A 213 -0.06 15.43 -2.01
N SER A 214 -0.64 14.64 -1.11
CA SER A 214 -0.83 15.00 0.30
C SER A 214 0.49 15.28 1.03
N ALA A 215 1.56 14.60 0.64
CA ALA A 215 2.91 14.85 1.15
C ALA A 215 3.63 16.02 0.47
N GLY A 216 2.95 16.79 -0.39
CA GLY A 216 3.46 18.01 -1.00
C GLY A 216 4.00 17.86 -2.43
N GLN A 217 3.89 16.69 -3.07
CA GLN A 217 4.25 16.55 -4.48
C GLN A 217 3.21 17.24 -5.38
N LYS A 218 3.67 17.90 -6.45
CA LYS A 218 2.76 18.49 -7.44
C LYS A 218 1.98 17.40 -8.16
N THR A 219 0.76 17.70 -8.58
CA THR A 219 -0.09 16.76 -9.31
C THR A 219 0.57 16.22 -10.56
N GLY A 220 1.29 17.07 -11.32
CA GLY A 220 2.01 16.68 -12.53
C GLY A 220 3.16 15.69 -12.29
N ASP A 221 3.75 15.72 -11.11
CA ASP A 221 4.87 14.86 -10.74
C ASP A 221 4.43 13.57 -10.03
N ALA A 222 3.21 13.56 -9.47
CA ALA A 222 2.76 12.52 -8.54
C ALA A 222 2.81 11.10 -9.13
N VAL A 223 2.39 10.89 -10.37
CA VAL A 223 2.40 9.56 -11.01
C VAL A 223 3.83 9.10 -11.29
N ASN A 224 4.72 10.01 -11.72
CA ASN A 224 6.13 9.69 -11.88
C ASN A 224 6.78 9.34 -10.55
N PHE A 225 6.45 10.07 -9.49
CA PHE A 225 6.90 9.82 -8.13
C PHE A 225 6.47 8.43 -7.64
N VAL A 226 5.18 8.07 -7.81
CA VAL A 226 4.65 6.74 -7.49
C VAL A 226 5.27 5.65 -8.36
N THR A 227 5.60 5.95 -9.62
CA THR A 227 6.35 5.02 -10.47
C THR A 227 7.71 4.68 -9.88
N ASN A 228 8.44 5.68 -9.38
CA ASN A 228 9.75 5.47 -8.76
C ASN A 228 9.62 4.76 -7.40
N SER A 229 8.64 5.10 -6.56
CA SER A 229 8.40 4.39 -5.30
C SER A 229 8.05 2.92 -5.53
N THR A 230 7.28 2.62 -6.58
CA THR A 230 6.96 1.24 -7.00
C THR A 230 8.20 0.47 -7.46
N LYS A 231 9.08 1.10 -8.24
CA LYS A 231 10.35 0.50 -8.66
C LYS A 231 11.26 0.23 -7.47
N LEU A 232 11.37 1.22 -6.57
CA LEU A 232 12.13 1.09 -5.33
C LEU A 232 11.59 -0.05 -4.46
N ALA A 233 10.28 -0.14 -4.28
CA ALA A 233 9.64 -1.21 -3.52
C ALA A 233 9.94 -2.59 -4.10
N LYS A 234 9.85 -2.75 -5.42
CA LYS A 234 10.18 -4.02 -6.09
C LYS A 234 11.66 -4.38 -5.98
N ALA A 235 12.56 -3.42 -6.18
CA ALA A 235 13.99 -3.65 -6.08
C ALA A 235 14.45 -3.89 -4.63
N GLY A 236 13.82 -3.22 -3.68
CA GLY A 236 14.15 -3.27 -2.26
C GLY A 236 13.33 -4.27 -1.44
N PHE A 237 12.47 -5.09 -2.07
CA PHE A 237 11.57 -6.03 -1.40
C PHE A 237 10.72 -5.35 -0.31
N ALA A 238 10.26 -4.12 -0.57
CA ALA A 238 9.46 -3.31 0.33
C ALA A 238 8.03 -3.16 -0.20
N ASP A 239 7.15 -2.61 0.64
CA ASP A 239 5.83 -2.14 0.24
C ASP A 239 5.92 -0.79 -0.51
N ALA A 240 5.05 -0.56 -1.51
CA ALA A 240 5.09 0.66 -2.32
C ALA A 240 4.76 1.93 -1.51
N GLY A 241 3.86 1.82 -0.52
CA GLY A 241 3.54 2.90 0.41
C GLY A 241 4.73 3.24 1.31
N ALA A 242 5.40 2.23 1.88
CA ALA A 242 6.59 2.44 2.70
C ALA A 242 7.74 3.07 1.89
N ALA A 243 7.93 2.65 0.63
CA ALA A 243 8.90 3.27 -0.27
C ALA A 243 8.52 4.73 -0.60
N LEU A 244 7.22 5.01 -0.78
CA LEU A 244 6.71 6.36 -0.97
C LEU A 244 7.02 7.25 0.24
N ASP A 245 6.73 6.76 1.45
CA ASP A 245 6.91 7.50 2.70
C ASP A 245 8.38 7.90 2.92
N VAL A 246 9.33 7.00 2.69
CA VAL A 246 10.75 7.35 2.84
C VAL A 246 11.20 8.34 1.78
N LEU A 247 10.76 8.20 0.53
CA LEU A 247 11.11 9.13 -0.55
C LEU A 247 10.54 10.53 -0.28
N THR A 248 9.25 10.64 0.09
CA THR A 248 8.64 11.93 0.43
C THR A 248 9.30 12.57 1.65
N THR A 249 9.61 11.78 2.68
CA THR A 249 10.31 12.26 3.87
C THR A 249 11.69 12.84 3.52
N ILE A 250 12.47 12.15 2.69
CA ILE A 250 13.80 12.59 2.28
C ILE A 250 13.70 13.86 1.43
N LEU A 251 12.89 13.83 0.36
CA LEU A 251 12.80 14.98 -0.54
C LEU A 251 12.32 16.23 0.21
N ASN A 252 11.30 16.11 1.03
CA ASN A 252 10.77 17.24 1.80
C ASN A 252 11.78 17.77 2.82
N ALA A 253 12.45 16.88 3.55
CA ALA A 253 13.42 17.30 4.57
C ALA A 253 14.63 18.01 3.97
N TYR A 254 15.14 17.52 2.84
CA TYR A 254 16.30 18.10 2.15
C TYR A 254 15.91 19.21 1.14
N GLY A 255 14.62 19.51 0.97
CA GLY A 255 14.14 20.49 0.00
C GLY A 255 14.46 20.11 -1.45
N MET A 256 14.50 18.82 -1.76
CA MET A 256 14.81 18.29 -3.09
C MET A 256 13.58 18.36 -4.00
N GLU A 257 13.80 18.62 -5.28
CA GLU A 257 12.75 18.58 -6.30
C GLU A 257 12.32 17.14 -6.61
N ALA A 258 11.07 16.96 -7.10
CA ALA A 258 10.52 15.65 -7.47
C ALA A 258 11.38 14.89 -8.51
N SER A 259 12.13 15.62 -9.35
CA SER A 259 13.07 15.05 -10.32
C SER A 259 14.22 14.26 -9.67
N GLU A 260 14.57 14.55 -8.41
CA GLU A 260 15.64 13.85 -7.67
C GLU A 260 15.19 12.49 -7.12
N VAL A 261 13.91 12.13 -7.24
CA VAL A 261 13.36 10.88 -6.69
C VAL A 261 14.13 9.63 -7.16
N THR A 262 14.61 9.63 -8.40
CA THR A 262 15.40 8.51 -8.95
C THR A 262 16.75 8.41 -8.25
N ASN A 263 17.46 9.50 -8.09
CA ASN A 263 18.75 9.55 -7.40
C ASN A 263 18.62 9.09 -5.94
N VAL A 264 17.56 9.53 -5.25
CA VAL A 264 17.29 9.11 -3.87
C VAL A 264 16.95 7.61 -3.81
N SER A 265 16.16 7.11 -4.76
CA SER A 265 15.84 5.67 -4.86
C SER A 265 17.11 4.83 -5.05
N ASP A 266 18.02 5.27 -5.93
CA ASP A 266 19.28 4.59 -6.21
C ASP A 266 20.19 4.58 -4.98
N MET A 267 20.27 5.69 -4.21
CA MET A 267 21.01 5.74 -2.95
C MET A 267 20.47 4.74 -1.92
N LEU A 268 19.14 4.60 -1.79
CA LEU A 268 18.54 3.64 -0.86
C LEU A 268 18.82 2.18 -1.27
N ILE A 269 18.71 1.85 -2.56
CA ILE A 269 19.09 0.52 -3.08
C ILE A 269 20.58 0.25 -2.88
N GLN A 270 21.44 1.25 -3.14
CA GLN A 270 22.88 1.11 -2.91
C GLN A 270 23.17 0.88 -1.42
N THR A 271 22.47 1.56 -0.53
CA THR A 271 22.60 1.35 0.91
C THR A 271 22.22 -0.07 1.31
N GLN A 272 21.13 -0.63 0.76
CA GLN A 272 20.73 -2.02 0.96
C GLN A 272 21.79 -2.99 0.43
N ASN A 273 22.35 -2.72 -0.75
CA ASN A 273 23.33 -3.60 -1.41
C ASN A 273 24.70 -3.63 -0.70
N LEU A 274 25.10 -2.52 -0.10
CA LEU A 274 26.39 -2.38 0.61
C LEU A 274 26.29 -2.73 2.10
N GLY A 275 25.08 -2.64 2.66
CA GLY A 275 24.80 -2.92 4.07
C GLY A 275 24.11 -4.27 4.28
N LYS A 276 23.79 -4.55 5.54
CA LYS A 276 22.88 -5.61 5.98
C LYS A 276 21.54 -5.01 6.41
N THR A 277 20.87 -4.35 5.48
CA THR A 277 19.60 -3.65 5.70
C THR A 277 18.68 -3.87 4.49
N THR A 278 17.42 -3.44 4.60
CA THR A 278 16.46 -3.47 3.51
C THR A 278 15.83 -2.08 3.35
N VAL A 279 15.28 -1.78 2.17
CA VAL A 279 14.53 -0.54 1.95
C VAL A 279 13.37 -0.41 2.93
N ALA A 280 12.72 -1.53 3.30
CA ALA A 280 11.65 -1.55 4.29
C ALA A 280 12.12 -1.13 5.69
N GLU A 281 13.29 -1.62 6.12
CA GLU A 281 13.89 -1.23 7.41
C GLU A 281 14.35 0.22 7.40
N LEU A 282 14.95 0.69 6.30
CA LEU A 282 15.33 2.09 6.12
C LEU A 282 14.09 2.98 6.18
N SER A 283 13.01 2.62 5.47
CA SER A 283 11.74 3.38 5.47
C SER A 283 11.15 3.53 6.87
N SER A 284 11.20 2.48 7.68
CA SER A 284 10.65 2.50 9.04
C SER A 284 11.54 3.28 10.04
N SER A 285 12.80 3.50 9.72
CA SER A 285 13.81 3.98 10.69
C SER A 285 14.36 5.37 10.36
N MET A 286 14.68 5.65 9.08
CA MET A 286 15.40 6.86 8.66
C MET A 286 14.67 8.17 8.99
N GLY A 287 13.33 8.17 9.02
CA GLY A 287 12.54 9.35 9.32
C GLY A 287 12.91 10.05 10.62
N LYS A 288 13.53 9.33 11.57
CA LYS A 288 13.96 9.89 12.86
C LYS A 288 15.27 10.68 12.78
N VAL A 289 16.18 10.32 11.87
CA VAL A 289 17.50 10.93 11.76
C VAL A 289 17.59 11.95 10.62
N ILE A 290 16.76 11.83 9.58
CA ILE A 290 16.74 12.73 8.43
C ILE A 290 16.63 14.21 8.82
N PRO A 291 15.67 14.64 9.70
CA PRO A 291 15.58 16.04 10.11
C PRO A 291 16.84 16.53 10.82
N THR A 292 17.45 15.72 11.67
CA THR A 292 18.69 16.04 12.37
C THR A 292 19.87 16.17 11.39
N ALA A 293 19.99 15.23 10.46
CA ALA A 293 21.04 15.25 9.43
C ALA A 293 20.92 16.52 8.58
N ASN A 294 19.72 16.84 8.10
CA ASN A 294 19.50 18.06 7.32
C ASN A 294 19.79 19.35 8.12
N ALA A 295 19.37 19.39 9.38
CA ALA A 295 19.62 20.56 10.26
C ALA A 295 21.12 20.86 10.45
N TYR A 296 21.97 19.86 10.34
CA TYR A 296 23.44 19.99 10.43
C TYR A 296 24.13 19.92 9.05
N HIS A 297 23.39 20.02 7.96
CA HIS A 297 23.89 19.99 6.58
C HIS A 297 24.61 18.69 6.19
N VAL A 298 24.31 17.58 6.86
CA VAL A 298 24.84 16.26 6.48
C VAL A 298 24.12 15.79 5.22
N GLN A 299 24.86 15.57 4.16
CA GLN A 299 24.32 15.13 2.87
C GLN A 299 23.73 13.72 2.96
N LEU A 300 22.70 13.43 2.15
CA LEU A 300 22.00 12.14 2.17
C LEU A 300 22.91 10.96 1.87
N ASP A 301 23.84 11.10 0.94
CA ASP A 301 24.81 10.07 0.57
C ASP A 301 25.69 9.65 1.74
N GLN A 302 26.12 10.63 2.58
CA GLN A 302 26.90 10.38 3.78
C GLN A 302 26.08 9.65 4.85
N LEU A 303 24.81 10.03 5.01
CA LEU A 303 23.88 9.34 5.88
C LEU A 303 23.69 7.89 5.43
N CYS A 304 23.45 7.66 4.14
CA CYS A 304 23.33 6.33 3.52
C CYS A 304 24.60 5.50 3.71
N ALA A 305 25.79 6.10 3.51
CA ALA A 305 27.07 5.43 3.76
C ALA A 305 27.24 5.00 5.23
N GLY A 306 26.78 5.84 6.17
CA GLY A 306 26.74 5.52 7.60
C GLY A 306 25.90 4.27 7.87
N TYR A 307 24.67 4.22 7.33
CA TYR A 307 23.81 3.04 7.45
C TYR A 307 24.45 1.79 6.85
N ALA A 308 24.96 1.88 5.63
CA ALA A 308 25.62 0.75 4.98
C ALA A 308 26.79 0.20 5.81
N LYS A 309 27.62 1.11 6.35
CA LYS A 309 28.78 0.72 7.17
C LYS A 309 28.38 0.07 8.49
N MET A 310 27.44 0.66 9.23
CA MET A 310 27.02 0.15 10.53
C MET A 310 26.30 -1.18 10.39
N THR A 311 25.37 -1.30 9.45
CA THR A 311 24.62 -2.55 9.25
C THR A 311 25.49 -3.67 8.68
N ALA A 312 26.46 -3.38 7.80
CA ALA A 312 27.44 -4.35 7.34
C ALA A 312 28.29 -4.93 8.50
N ASN A 313 28.50 -4.16 9.56
CA ASN A 313 29.19 -4.59 10.77
C ASN A 313 28.26 -5.21 11.83
N GLY A 314 27.00 -5.44 11.50
CA GLY A 314 26.05 -6.19 12.33
C GLY A 314 25.17 -5.36 13.25
N VAL A 315 25.23 -4.03 13.17
CA VAL A 315 24.31 -3.16 13.89
C VAL A 315 22.94 -3.17 13.18
N ALA A 316 21.85 -3.38 13.92
CA ALA A 316 20.52 -3.36 13.33
C ALA A 316 20.17 -1.96 12.77
N THR A 317 19.36 -1.89 11.71
CA THR A 317 19.01 -0.62 11.02
C THR A 317 18.40 0.40 11.97
N ALA A 318 17.46 -0.02 12.83
CA ALA A 318 16.84 0.86 13.83
C ALA A 318 17.83 1.37 14.89
N GLU A 319 18.79 0.54 15.27
CA GLU A 319 19.85 0.88 16.22
C GLU A 319 20.87 1.83 15.56
N SER A 320 21.23 1.60 14.30
CA SER A 320 22.05 2.50 13.50
C SER A 320 21.43 3.90 13.42
N THR A 321 20.09 3.98 13.26
CA THR A 321 19.33 5.24 13.30
C THR A 321 19.54 5.98 14.62
N THR A 322 19.42 5.24 15.73
CA THR A 322 19.57 5.82 17.08
C THR A 322 20.98 6.34 17.29
N TYR A 323 22.00 5.55 16.96
CA TYR A 323 23.40 5.93 17.11
C TYR A 323 23.77 7.12 16.23
N MET A 324 23.36 7.13 14.96
CA MET A 324 23.61 8.27 14.09
C MET A 324 22.91 9.55 14.58
N ASN A 325 21.65 9.43 15.02
CA ASN A 325 20.94 10.60 15.54
C ASN A 325 21.60 11.15 16.81
N SER A 326 22.04 10.29 17.73
CA SER A 326 22.78 10.69 18.93
C SER A 326 24.11 11.34 18.58
N MET A 327 24.89 10.74 17.69
CA MET A 327 26.16 11.26 17.20
C MET A 327 26.00 12.65 16.59
N LEU A 328 25.05 12.82 15.66
CA LEU A 328 24.82 14.12 15.00
C LEU A 328 24.38 15.19 15.98
N ASN A 329 23.52 14.85 16.95
CA ASN A 329 23.11 15.78 18.00
C ASN A 329 24.30 16.17 18.91
N GLU A 330 25.17 15.25 19.25
CA GLU A 330 26.34 15.53 20.08
C GLU A 330 27.38 16.39 19.34
N LEU A 331 27.62 16.09 18.06
CA LEU A 331 28.48 16.94 17.19
C LEU A 331 27.94 18.36 17.03
N GLY A 332 26.61 18.50 16.90
CA GLY A 332 25.98 19.79 16.64
C GLY A 332 25.71 20.64 17.89
N LYS A 333 25.62 20.00 19.07
CA LYS A 333 25.30 20.69 20.32
C LYS A 333 26.54 21.35 20.90
N ARG A 334 26.44 22.65 21.17
CA ARG A 334 27.54 23.42 21.78
C ARG A 334 27.85 22.93 23.19
N GLY A 335 29.15 22.88 23.54
CA GLY A 335 29.61 22.51 24.88
C GLY A 335 29.66 20.98 25.14
N THR A 336 29.60 20.19 24.08
CA THR A 336 29.99 18.78 24.15
C THR A 336 31.48 18.65 23.85
N THR A 337 32.15 17.64 24.40
CA THR A 337 33.58 17.40 24.17
C THR A 337 33.91 17.38 22.68
N VAL A 338 33.12 16.65 21.87
CA VAL A 338 33.34 16.56 20.43
C VAL A 338 33.14 17.90 19.70
N SER A 339 32.15 18.71 20.11
CA SER A 339 31.93 20.04 19.51
C SER A 339 33.02 21.02 19.85
N ASP A 340 33.57 20.97 21.06
CA ASP A 340 34.65 21.84 21.52
C ASP A 340 35.98 21.49 20.85
N ILE A 341 36.28 20.18 20.67
CA ILE A 341 37.44 19.72 19.91
C ILE A 341 37.35 20.21 18.44
N LEU A 342 36.21 20.08 17.79
CA LEU A 342 36.03 20.56 16.42
C LEU A 342 36.28 22.06 16.33
N LYS A 343 35.73 22.83 17.28
CA LYS A 343 35.93 24.28 17.35
C LYS A 343 37.37 24.66 17.59
N GLU A 344 38.08 23.94 18.46
CA GLU A 344 39.51 24.17 18.75
C GLU A 344 40.38 23.84 17.53
N LYS A 345 40.20 22.68 16.93
CA LYS A 345 41.03 22.18 15.82
C LYS A 345 40.78 22.90 14.49
N THR A 346 39.54 23.33 14.22
CA THR A 346 39.14 23.86 12.90
C THR A 346 38.71 25.33 12.92
N GLY A 347 38.43 25.90 14.08
CA GLY A 347 37.80 27.21 14.22
C GLY A 347 36.31 27.24 13.89
N LYS A 348 35.70 26.13 13.48
CA LYS A 348 34.33 26.01 12.99
C LYS A 348 33.50 25.04 13.83
N SER A 349 32.19 25.26 13.88
CA SER A 349 31.22 24.29 14.40
C SER A 349 31.02 23.15 13.42
N PHE A 350 30.41 22.05 13.89
CA PHE A 350 30.05 20.91 13.04
C PHE A 350 29.19 21.34 11.83
N ALA A 351 28.12 22.11 12.05
CA ALA A 351 27.27 22.60 10.97
C ALA A 351 28.05 23.45 9.95
N GLU A 352 28.92 24.35 10.40
CA GLU A 352 29.78 25.18 9.52
C GLU A 352 30.77 24.30 8.72
N LEU A 353 31.31 23.24 9.30
CA LEU A 353 32.17 22.30 8.57
C LEU A 353 31.40 21.59 7.45
N MET A 354 30.22 21.06 7.77
CA MET A 354 29.38 20.37 6.80
C MET A 354 28.89 21.29 5.68
N GLU A 355 28.46 22.53 6.02
CA GLU A 355 28.05 23.55 5.04
C GLU A 355 29.21 23.97 4.12
N ASN A 356 30.45 23.95 4.62
CA ASN A 356 31.65 24.24 3.82
C ASN A 356 32.18 23.01 3.05
N GLY A 357 31.41 21.90 2.99
CA GLY A 357 31.71 20.75 2.16
C GLY A 357 32.61 19.70 2.81
N ALA A 358 32.85 19.76 4.13
CA ALA A 358 33.49 18.66 4.83
C ALA A 358 32.59 17.42 4.80
N SER A 359 33.17 16.23 4.73
CA SER A 359 32.41 15.01 4.90
C SER A 359 32.30 14.63 6.38
N LEU A 360 31.27 13.82 6.71
CA LEU A 360 31.17 13.24 8.04
C LEU A 360 32.41 12.42 8.41
N ALA A 361 33.02 11.74 7.42
CA ALA A 361 34.26 10.99 7.61
C ALA A 361 35.44 11.92 7.98
N ASP A 362 35.56 13.09 7.36
CA ASP A 362 36.60 14.08 7.69
C ASP A 362 36.45 14.56 9.14
N VAL A 363 35.20 14.88 9.55
CA VAL A 363 34.89 15.29 10.92
C VAL A 363 35.27 14.22 11.94
N LEU A 364 34.88 12.95 11.67
CA LEU A 364 35.24 11.82 12.55
C LEU A 364 36.75 11.56 12.58
N SER A 365 37.49 11.83 11.47
CA SER A 365 38.94 11.70 11.41
C SER A 365 39.62 12.74 12.29
N ILE A 366 39.17 14.00 12.26
CA ILE A 366 39.68 15.06 13.14
C ILE A 366 39.51 14.70 14.63
N LEU A 367 38.33 14.16 14.99
CA LEU A 367 38.06 13.70 16.36
C LEU A 367 38.96 12.51 16.76
N LYS A 368 39.16 11.58 15.83
CA LYS A 368 40.02 10.40 16.07
C LYS A 368 41.47 10.85 16.29
N GLU A 369 42.01 11.72 15.43
CA GLU A 369 43.35 12.27 15.60
C GLU A 369 43.49 12.98 16.94
N SER A 370 42.47 13.76 17.35
CA SER A 370 42.50 14.43 18.64
C SER A 370 42.48 13.46 19.83
N ALA A 371 41.72 12.36 19.73
CA ALA A 371 41.72 11.31 20.73
C ALA A 371 43.12 10.65 20.84
N ASP A 372 43.71 10.30 19.70
CA ASP A 372 45.03 9.68 19.63
C ASP A 372 46.12 10.59 20.21
N GLU A 373 46.09 11.89 19.92
CA GLU A 373 47.00 12.90 20.51
C GLU A 373 46.89 13.02 22.06
N GLN A 374 45.67 12.81 22.59
CA GLN A 374 45.42 12.88 24.03
C GLN A 374 45.55 11.53 24.73
N ASN A 375 45.93 10.46 24.00
CA ASN A 375 45.94 9.06 24.50
C ASN A 375 44.60 8.62 25.07
N LEU A 376 43.47 9.08 24.51
CA LEU A 376 42.10 8.69 24.83
C LEU A 376 41.60 7.65 23.82
N SER A 377 40.67 6.82 24.25
CA SER A 377 39.93 6.04 23.26
C SER A 377 38.95 6.96 22.53
N PHE A 378 38.64 6.63 21.26
CA PHE A 378 37.67 7.43 20.50
C PHE A 378 36.29 7.47 21.20
N GLY A 379 35.93 6.39 21.92
CA GLY A 379 34.70 6.31 22.70
C GLY A 379 34.66 7.32 23.86
N ASP A 380 35.81 7.61 24.47
CA ASP A 380 35.88 8.50 25.64
C ASP A 380 35.56 9.98 25.29
N LEU A 381 35.52 10.32 23.99
CA LEU A 381 35.13 11.65 23.54
C LEU A 381 33.61 11.88 23.56
N TRP A 382 32.84 10.80 23.61
CA TRP A 382 31.38 10.86 23.48
C TRP A 382 30.72 10.71 24.84
N SER A 383 29.82 11.64 25.17
CA SER A 383 29.04 11.60 26.41
C SER A 383 27.88 10.60 26.35
N SER A 384 27.51 10.16 25.15
CA SER A 384 26.45 9.17 24.89
C SER A 384 27.01 7.77 24.58
N ALA A 385 28.28 7.50 24.86
CA ALA A 385 28.88 6.19 24.69
C ALA A 385 28.40 5.22 25.79
N GLU A 386 27.17 4.69 25.68
CA GLU A 386 26.68 3.50 26.36
C GLU A 386 26.52 2.35 25.34
#